data_d22ff3681ade5440a9dcb63c364d1667
#
_entry.id   d22ff3681ade5440a9dcb63c364d1667
#
_cell.length_a   1.000
_cell.length_b   1.000
_cell.length_c   1.000
_cell.angle_alpha   90.00
_cell.angle_beta   90.00
_cell.angle_gamma   90.00
#
_symmetry.space_group_name_H-M   'P 1'
#
loop_
_entity.id
_entity.type
_entity.pdbx_description
1 polymer ?
#
loop_
_entity_poly.entity_id
_entity_poly.type
_entity_poly.pdbx_seq_one_letter_code
_entity_poly.pdbx_strand_id
1 'polypeptide(L)'
;SSAASDVYKRQELVLNGHTVGSKTLKNDCLARFSIPYESGTLEAVSYDAADHEIGRCKLQSAGGATSLTLDAEEPAAQTGHLCYVRLRYTDENGITKPLMRGNIQVQVRGGTLVGLGSACPFNKHSYLDSETDTYYGEALAIVRMGDGDAMTIAASDGEYSAELTVSAQA
;
A
#
# COMPACT_ATOMS: atom_id res chain seq x y z
N SER A 1 -27.97 30.99 16.06
CA SER A 1 -28.72 29.76 15.79
C SER A 1 -28.12 29.15 14.56
N SER A 2 -27.08 28.33 14.72
CA SER A 2 -26.57 27.52 13.63
C SER A 2 -27.52 26.33 13.52
N ALA A 3 -28.36 26.31 12.50
CA ALA A 3 -28.99 25.11 12.06
C ALA A 3 -27.87 24.13 11.65
N ALA A 4 -27.64 23.12 12.47
CA ALA A 4 -26.93 21.94 12.00
C ALA A 4 -27.76 21.42 10.83
N SER A 5 -27.30 21.61 9.61
CA SER A 5 -27.91 21.01 8.47
C SER A 5 -27.76 19.50 8.65
N ASP A 6 -28.89 18.83 8.87
CA ASP A 6 -28.99 17.39 8.75
C ASP A 6 -28.64 17.04 7.29
N VAL A 7 -27.35 16.92 7.01
CA VAL A 7 -26.86 16.63 5.67
C VAL A 7 -27.12 15.16 5.44
N TYR A 8 -28.27 14.85 4.88
CA TYR A 8 -28.53 13.54 4.32
C TYR A 8 -27.46 13.27 3.26
N LYS A 9 -26.55 12.36 3.57
CA LYS A 9 -25.51 11.93 2.63
C LYS A 9 -25.96 10.62 2.02
N ARG A 10 -26.06 10.58 0.70
CA ARG A 10 -26.26 9.33 -0.03
C ARG A 10 -24.89 8.77 -0.40
N GLN A 11 -24.73 7.46 -0.21
CA GLN A 11 -23.54 6.74 -0.68
C GLN A 11 -23.95 5.68 -1.69
N GLU A 12 -23.20 5.60 -2.78
CA GLU A 12 -23.32 4.58 -3.79
C GLU A 12 -22.06 3.72 -3.81
N LEU A 13 -22.27 2.43 -4.02
CA LEU A 13 -21.23 1.49 -4.36
C LEU A 13 -21.32 1.16 -5.84
N VAL A 14 -20.23 1.41 -6.56
CA VAL A 14 -20.14 1.21 -8.02
C VAL A 14 -19.10 0.14 -8.30
N LEU A 15 -19.48 -0.93 -8.98
CA LEU A 15 -18.58 -2.02 -9.39
C LEU A 15 -18.52 -2.02 -10.91
N ASN A 16 -17.30 -1.87 -11.45
CA ASN A 16 -17.04 -1.85 -12.90
C ASN A 16 -17.96 -0.88 -13.67
N GLY A 17 -18.22 0.30 -13.09
CA GLY A 17 -19.08 1.33 -13.69
C GLY A 17 -20.58 1.14 -13.47
N HIS A 18 -21.01 0.07 -12.78
CA HIS A 18 -22.41 -0.19 -12.47
C HIS A 18 -22.71 0.02 -10.99
N THR A 19 -23.75 0.79 -10.65
CA THR A 19 -24.18 0.94 -9.26
C THR A 19 -24.75 -0.38 -8.74
N VAL A 20 -24.10 -0.96 -7.74
CA VAL A 20 -24.48 -2.24 -7.11
C VAL A 20 -25.13 -2.05 -5.73
N GLY A 21 -25.14 -0.84 -5.22
CA GLY A 21 -25.79 -0.50 -3.97
C GLY A 21 -25.87 1.00 -3.74
N SER A 22 -26.93 1.43 -3.05
CA SER A 22 -27.11 2.82 -2.63
C SER A 22 -27.71 2.86 -1.24
N LYS A 23 -27.22 3.76 -0.37
CA LYS A 23 -27.72 3.97 0.98
C LYS A 23 -27.70 5.44 1.35
N THR A 24 -28.78 5.89 1.98
CA THR A 24 -28.85 7.22 2.59
C THR A 24 -28.46 7.11 4.06
N LEU A 25 -27.46 7.89 4.46
CA LEU A 25 -26.99 7.96 5.84
C LEU A 25 -27.79 9.05 6.57
N LYS A 26 -28.39 8.69 7.70
CA LYS A 26 -29.15 9.66 8.55
C LYS A 26 -28.33 9.86 9.79
N ASN A 27 -27.77 9.80 10.53
CA ASN A 27 -27.03 10.00 11.79
C ASN A 27 -25.88 9.01 11.96
N ASP A 28 -25.58 8.24 10.92
CA ASP A 28 -24.52 7.25 10.91
C ASP A 28 -23.50 7.62 9.83
N CYS A 29 -22.22 7.51 10.16
CA CYS A 29 -21.14 7.77 9.21
C CYS A 29 -20.72 6.51 8.44
N LEU A 30 -21.46 5.40 8.60
CA LEU A 30 -21.09 4.09 8.07
C LEU A 30 -22.17 3.50 7.15
N ALA A 31 -21.82 3.29 5.89
CA ALA A 31 -22.60 2.46 4.97
C ALA A 31 -21.95 1.08 4.82
N ARG A 32 -22.70 0.02 5.05
CA ARG A 32 -22.24 -1.36 4.85
C ARG A 32 -22.96 -1.96 3.65
N PHE A 33 -22.18 -2.49 2.70
CA PHE A 33 -22.67 -3.21 1.54
C PHE A 33 -22.12 -4.63 1.57
N SER A 34 -22.92 -5.59 1.09
CA SER A 34 -22.50 -6.98 0.92
C SER A 34 -22.74 -7.34 -0.53
N ILE A 35 -21.66 -7.56 -1.26
CA ILE A 35 -21.69 -7.90 -2.69
C ILE A 35 -20.77 -9.11 -2.94
N PRO A 36 -21.03 -9.93 -3.95
CA PRO A 36 -20.06 -10.92 -4.42
C PRO A 36 -18.77 -10.24 -4.89
N TYR A 37 -17.65 -10.92 -4.70
CA TYR A 37 -16.39 -10.44 -5.29
C TYR A 37 -16.43 -10.59 -6.81
N GLU A 38 -16.06 -9.52 -7.49
CA GLU A 38 -15.79 -9.48 -8.92
C GLU A 38 -14.53 -8.66 -9.14
N SER A 39 -13.63 -9.12 -10.00
CA SER A 39 -12.41 -8.37 -10.30
C SER A 39 -12.71 -7.11 -11.10
N GLY A 40 -11.91 -6.07 -10.87
CA GLY A 40 -12.07 -4.80 -11.55
C GLY A 40 -11.99 -3.62 -10.60
N THR A 41 -12.83 -2.63 -10.80
CA THR A 41 -12.86 -1.38 -10.04
C THR A 41 -14.08 -1.31 -9.14
N LEU A 42 -13.87 -1.12 -7.85
CA LEU A 42 -14.91 -0.84 -6.86
C LEU A 42 -14.76 0.60 -6.39
N GLU A 43 -15.83 1.39 -6.52
CA GLU A 43 -15.83 2.79 -6.11
C GLU A 43 -16.93 3.05 -5.09
N ALA A 44 -16.61 3.82 -4.05
CA ALA A 44 -17.58 4.40 -3.14
C ALA A 44 -17.72 5.89 -3.48
N VAL A 45 -18.94 6.30 -3.80
CA VAL A 45 -19.25 7.68 -4.19
C VAL A 45 -20.20 8.28 -3.17
N SER A 46 -19.87 9.46 -2.66
CA SER A 46 -20.68 10.19 -1.70
C SER A 46 -21.33 11.41 -2.36
N TYR A 47 -22.60 11.62 -2.05
CA TYR A 47 -23.40 12.75 -2.55
C TYR A 47 -23.97 13.58 -1.40
N ASP A 48 -24.14 14.86 -1.63
CA ASP A 48 -24.85 15.75 -0.72
C ASP A 48 -26.41 15.62 -0.86
N ALA A 49 -27.15 16.44 -0.13
CA ALA A 49 -28.61 16.45 -0.17
C ALA A 49 -29.19 16.95 -1.51
N ALA A 50 -28.39 17.62 -2.32
CA ALA A 50 -28.76 18.10 -3.67
C ALA A 50 -28.26 17.18 -4.78
N ASP A 51 -27.80 15.97 -4.42
CA ASP A 51 -27.24 14.95 -5.33
C ASP A 51 -25.95 15.38 -6.06
N HIS A 52 -25.20 16.32 -5.53
CA HIS A 52 -23.87 16.62 -6.02
C HIS A 52 -22.85 15.63 -5.42
N GLU A 53 -21.95 15.11 -6.27
CA GLU A 53 -20.84 14.29 -5.81
C GLU A 53 -19.90 15.13 -4.95
N ILE A 54 -19.65 14.68 -3.71
CA ILE A 54 -18.78 15.35 -2.74
C ILE A 54 -17.53 14.55 -2.39
N GLY A 55 -17.44 13.32 -2.87
CA GLY A 55 -16.26 12.48 -2.66
C GLY A 55 -16.35 11.14 -3.35
N ARG A 56 -15.19 10.62 -3.73
CA ARG A 56 -15.04 9.32 -4.38
C ARG A 56 -13.80 8.62 -3.85
N CYS A 57 -13.92 7.35 -3.53
CA CYS A 57 -12.82 6.46 -3.19
C CYS A 57 -12.86 5.26 -4.13
N LYS A 58 -11.68 4.81 -4.56
CA LYS A 58 -11.54 3.73 -5.54
C LYS A 58 -10.64 2.62 -5.00
N LEU A 59 -11.07 1.39 -5.14
CA LEU A 59 -10.26 0.18 -5.01
C LEU A 59 -10.19 -0.51 -6.36
N GLN A 60 -9.05 -1.12 -6.66
CA GLN A 60 -8.83 -1.84 -7.90
C GLN A 60 -8.23 -3.21 -7.62
N SER A 61 -8.76 -4.23 -8.27
CA SER A 61 -8.17 -5.56 -8.26
C SER A 61 -6.86 -5.56 -9.04
N ALA A 62 -5.86 -6.29 -8.55
CA ALA A 62 -4.60 -6.46 -9.25
C ALA A 62 -4.77 -7.29 -10.53
N GLY A 63 -4.00 -6.94 -11.55
CA GLY A 63 -3.92 -7.63 -12.83
C GLY A 63 -3.13 -8.94 -12.79
N GLY A 64 -2.88 -9.51 -13.96
CA GLY A 64 -2.24 -10.83 -14.11
C GLY A 64 -0.73 -10.82 -13.87
N ALA A 65 -0.03 -9.80 -14.33
CA ALA A 65 1.42 -9.68 -14.19
C ALA A 65 1.85 -9.60 -12.72
N THR A 66 3.08 -9.98 -12.44
CA THR A 66 3.65 -9.87 -11.09
C THR A 66 5.05 -9.30 -11.19
N SER A 67 5.34 -8.31 -10.35
CA SER A 67 6.66 -7.73 -10.15
C SER A 67 6.90 -7.51 -8.67
N LEU A 68 8.16 -7.58 -8.25
CA LEU A 68 8.58 -7.07 -6.96
C LEU A 68 8.90 -5.57 -7.13
N THR A 69 8.39 -4.73 -6.24
CA THR A 69 8.63 -3.28 -6.23
C THR A 69 9.12 -2.82 -4.87
N LEU A 70 10.01 -1.83 -4.89
CA LEU A 70 10.54 -1.17 -3.71
C LEU A 70 10.16 0.31 -3.78
N ASP A 71 9.52 0.80 -2.73
CA ASP A 71 9.12 2.20 -2.61
C ASP A 71 9.68 2.78 -1.31
N ALA A 72 10.57 3.74 -1.39
CA ALA A 72 11.00 4.52 -0.23
C ALA A 72 9.96 5.60 0.09
N GLU A 73 9.70 5.84 1.37
CA GLU A 73 8.82 6.95 1.80
C GLU A 73 9.40 8.30 1.37
N GLU A 74 10.74 8.40 1.36
CA GLU A 74 11.45 9.58 0.87
C GLU A 74 12.52 9.16 -0.16
N PRO A 75 12.66 9.89 -1.27
CA PRO A 75 13.61 9.56 -2.34
C PRO A 75 15.07 9.89 -1.98
N ALA A 76 15.29 10.65 -0.90
CA ALA A 76 16.59 11.05 -0.41
C ALA A 76 16.62 11.10 1.11
N ALA A 77 17.78 10.83 1.72
CA ALA A 77 17.94 10.81 3.16
C ALA A 77 19.27 11.41 3.59
N GLN A 78 19.32 12.00 4.79
CA GLN A 78 20.56 12.47 5.40
C GLN A 78 21.37 11.27 5.94
N THR A 79 22.68 11.42 5.98
CA THR A 79 23.58 10.44 6.60
C THR A 79 23.13 10.07 8.02
N GLY A 80 23.09 8.79 8.31
CA GLY A 80 22.68 8.23 9.60
C GLY A 80 21.17 8.19 9.85
N HIS A 81 20.36 8.84 9.02
CA HIS A 81 18.89 8.81 9.15
C HIS A 81 18.31 7.48 8.68
N LEU A 82 17.15 7.14 9.22
CA LEU A 82 16.40 5.95 8.84
C LEU A 82 15.52 6.26 7.61
N CYS A 83 15.49 5.31 6.69
CA CYS A 83 14.58 5.28 5.57
C CYS A 83 13.70 4.04 5.69
N TYR A 84 12.42 4.19 5.39
CA TYR A 84 11.45 3.12 5.37
C TYR A 84 11.18 2.74 3.92
N VAL A 85 11.47 1.48 3.58
CA VAL A 85 11.33 0.98 2.22
C VAL A 85 10.29 -0.12 2.22
N ARG A 86 9.18 0.13 1.54
CA ARG A 86 8.11 -0.85 1.36
C ARG A 86 8.45 -1.77 0.21
N LEU A 87 8.39 -3.08 0.46
CA LEU A 87 8.56 -4.13 -0.54
C LEU A 87 7.19 -4.69 -0.86
N ARG A 88 6.81 -4.73 -2.13
CA ARG A 88 5.48 -5.18 -2.53
C ARG A 88 5.53 -6.05 -3.77
N TYR A 89 4.70 -7.09 -3.80
CA TYR A 89 4.31 -7.69 -5.05
C TYR A 89 3.22 -6.86 -5.69
N THR A 90 3.45 -6.38 -6.91
CA THR A 90 2.51 -5.53 -7.63
C THR A 90 2.21 -6.09 -9.01
N ASP A 91 1.11 -5.64 -9.59
CA ASP A 91 0.83 -5.85 -11.01
C ASP A 91 1.52 -4.80 -11.89
N GLU A 92 1.22 -4.83 -13.18
CA GLU A 92 1.71 -3.90 -14.19
C GLU A 92 1.30 -2.44 -13.96
N ASN A 93 0.30 -2.18 -13.12
CA ASN A 93 -0.20 -0.86 -12.76
C ASN A 93 0.26 -0.42 -11.34
N GLY A 94 1.12 -1.20 -10.69
CA GLY A 94 1.57 -0.95 -9.33
C GLY A 94 0.55 -1.29 -8.23
N ILE A 95 -0.52 -2.01 -8.57
CA ILE A 95 -1.52 -2.46 -7.60
C ILE A 95 -0.96 -3.65 -6.83
N THR A 96 -0.97 -3.56 -5.50
CA THR A 96 -0.49 -4.64 -4.63
C THR A 96 -1.29 -5.92 -4.85
N LYS A 97 -0.59 -7.05 -4.91
CA LYS A 97 -1.15 -8.41 -5.03
C LYS A 97 -1.22 -9.10 -3.67
N PRO A 98 -2.29 -8.92 -2.89
CA PRO A 98 -2.34 -9.34 -1.48
C PRO A 98 -2.33 -10.87 -1.28
N LEU A 99 -2.55 -11.63 -2.33
CA LEU A 99 -2.50 -13.09 -2.29
C LEU A 99 -1.11 -13.65 -2.62
N MET A 100 -0.20 -12.80 -3.10
CA MET A 100 1.19 -13.21 -3.34
C MET A 100 1.94 -13.38 -2.02
N ARG A 101 2.69 -14.47 -1.95
CA ARG A 101 3.56 -14.78 -0.82
C ARG A 101 4.92 -15.15 -1.34
N GLY A 102 5.96 -14.62 -0.74
CA GLY A 102 7.34 -14.95 -1.05
C GLY A 102 8.22 -14.69 0.15
N ASN A 103 9.36 -15.37 0.19
CA ASN A 103 10.42 -15.12 1.14
C ASN A 103 11.44 -14.19 0.46
N ILE A 104 11.44 -12.92 0.85
CA ILE A 104 12.25 -11.88 0.22
C ILE A 104 13.55 -11.72 0.98
N GLN A 105 14.67 -11.85 0.27
CA GLN A 105 15.99 -11.46 0.75
C GLN A 105 16.30 -10.02 0.38
N VAL A 106 16.87 -9.27 1.33
CA VAL A 106 17.26 -7.86 1.16
C VAL A 106 18.74 -7.68 1.39
N GLN A 107 19.38 -6.95 0.49
CA GLN A 107 20.78 -6.53 0.60
C GLN A 107 20.87 -5.01 0.50
N VAL A 108 21.71 -4.41 1.32
CA VAL A 108 21.92 -2.96 1.35
C VAL A 108 23.40 -2.66 1.11
N ARG A 109 23.67 -1.74 0.18
CA ARG A 109 25.01 -1.19 -0.10
C ARG A 109 24.98 0.32 0.13
N GLY A 110 26.05 0.88 0.70
CA GLY A 110 26.09 2.30 1.05
C GLY A 110 25.24 2.68 2.27
N GLY A 111 24.79 1.69 3.03
CA GLY A 111 24.00 1.84 4.24
C GLY A 111 23.91 0.54 5.04
N THR A 112 22.99 0.49 5.99
CA THR A 112 22.81 -0.65 6.88
C THR A 112 21.34 -1.06 6.93
N LEU A 113 21.04 -2.35 6.76
CA LEU A 113 19.73 -2.92 7.07
C LEU A 113 19.56 -2.95 8.61
N VAL A 114 18.63 -2.20 9.14
CA VAL A 114 18.36 -2.08 10.58
C VAL A 114 17.27 -3.04 11.01
N GLY A 115 16.31 -3.27 10.14
CA GLY A 115 15.23 -4.20 10.39
C GLY A 115 14.49 -4.58 9.11
N LEU A 116 13.96 -5.80 9.10
CA LEU A 116 13.19 -6.34 7.99
C LEU A 116 12.05 -7.19 8.54
N GLY A 117 10.84 -6.99 8.06
CA GLY A 117 9.73 -7.81 8.50
C GLY A 117 8.42 -7.50 7.79
N SER A 118 7.41 -8.27 8.11
CA SER A 118 6.04 -8.07 7.64
C SER A 118 5.09 -7.91 8.83
N ALA A 119 3.84 -7.55 8.56
CA ALA A 119 2.79 -7.44 9.57
C ALA A 119 2.23 -8.81 10.02
N CYS A 120 2.86 -9.90 9.63
CA CYS A 120 2.43 -11.24 10.02
C CYS A 120 2.63 -11.47 11.52
N PRO A 121 1.57 -11.80 12.30
CA PRO A 121 1.71 -12.07 13.73
C PRO A 121 2.47 -13.36 14.05
N PHE A 122 2.68 -14.22 13.05
CA PHE A 122 3.37 -15.52 13.15
C PHE A 122 4.62 -15.55 12.28
N ASN A 123 5.40 -14.46 12.29
CA ASN A 123 6.63 -14.37 11.51
C ASN A 123 7.65 -15.42 12.00
N LYS A 124 8.27 -16.14 11.06
CA LYS A 124 9.31 -17.14 11.33
C LYS A 124 10.71 -16.54 11.45
N HIS A 125 10.89 -15.38 10.84
CA HIS A 125 12.18 -14.69 10.79
C HIS A 125 12.27 -13.65 11.91
N SER A 126 13.48 -13.43 12.39
CA SER A 126 13.77 -12.29 13.24
C SER A 126 13.71 -11.00 12.44
N TYR A 127 13.26 -9.91 13.03
CA TYR A 127 13.33 -8.60 12.40
C TYR A 127 14.76 -8.10 12.10
N LEU A 128 15.76 -8.80 12.62
CA LEU A 128 17.18 -8.53 12.36
C LEU A 128 17.77 -9.41 11.26
N ASP A 129 17.00 -10.34 10.73
CA ASP A 129 17.42 -11.16 9.61
C ASP A 129 17.39 -10.35 8.30
N SER A 130 18.14 -10.81 7.30
CA SER A 130 18.15 -10.22 5.96
C SER A 130 17.08 -10.82 5.04
N GLU A 131 16.19 -11.66 5.56
CA GLU A 131 15.09 -12.26 4.84
C GLU A 131 13.79 -12.22 5.66
N THR A 132 12.65 -12.15 4.98
CA THR A 132 11.33 -12.17 5.59
C THR A 132 10.27 -12.71 4.65
N ASP A 133 9.26 -13.37 5.21
CA ASP A 133 8.03 -13.69 4.47
C ASP A 133 7.18 -12.42 4.27
N THR A 134 6.52 -12.31 3.12
CA THR A 134 5.52 -11.25 2.90
C THR A 134 4.19 -11.59 3.58
N TYR A 135 3.45 -10.56 3.96
CA TYR A 135 2.09 -10.67 4.49
C TYR A 135 1.17 -9.73 3.70
N TYR A 136 0.11 -10.29 3.11
CA TYR A 136 -0.73 -9.59 2.12
C TYR A 136 0.06 -8.94 0.97
N GLY A 137 1.11 -9.64 0.50
CA GLY A 137 1.94 -9.20 -0.61
C GLY A 137 2.95 -8.11 -0.24
N GLU A 138 3.14 -7.80 1.05
CA GLU A 138 3.98 -6.69 1.50
C GLU A 138 4.95 -7.09 2.61
N ALA A 139 6.08 -6.37 2.66
CA ALA A 139 7.03 -6.33 3.76
C ALA A 139 7.61 -4.92 3.88
N LEU A 140 8.31 -4.65 4.97
CA LEU A 140 8.96 -3.37 5.26
C LEU A 140 10.42 -3.61 5.62
N ALA A 141 11.33 -2.90 4.94
CA ALA A 141 12.72 -2.77 5.32
C ALA A 141 12.95 -1.41 5.97
N ILE A 142 13.66 -1.41 7.08
CA ILE A 142 14.17 -0.20 7.74
C ILE A 142 15.66 -0.18 7.49
N VAL A 143 16.12 0.85 6.78
CA VAL A 143 17.53 1.00 6.40
C VAL A 143 18.08 2.32 6.92
N ARG A 144 19.37 2.34 7.23
CA ARG A 144 20.07 3.55 7.68
C ARG A 144 21.03 4.00 6.59
N MET A 145 20.90 5.27 6.18
CA MET A 145 21.80 5.90 5.21
C MET A 145 23.25 5.92 5.77
N GLY A 146 24.21 5.47 4.96
CA GLY A 146 25.63 5.56 5.26
C GLY A 146 26.23 6.92 4.89
N ASP A 147 27.56 7.01 4.95
CA ASP A 147 28.31 8.26 4.72
C ASP A 147 28.54 8.58 3.22
N GLY A 148 28.06 7.71 2.31
CA GLY A 148 28.23 7.88 0.86
C GLY A 148 27.15 8.77 0.24
N ASP A 149 27.31 9.04 -1.07
CA ASP A 149 26.37 9.87 -1.85
C ASP A 149 25.03 9.18 -2.13
N ALA A 150 24.97 7.87 -2.00
CA ALA A 150 23.78 7.08 -2.21
C ALA A 150 23.83 5.74 -1.48
N MET A 151 22.64 5.19 -1.22
CA MET A 151 22.43 3.85 -0.69
C MET A 151 21.58 3.07 -1.70
N THR A 152 21.95 1.83 -1.98
CA THR A 152 21.22 0.91 -2.85
C THR A 152 20.63 -0.22 -2.03
N ILE A 153 19.35 -0.47 -2.19
CA ILE A 153 18.60 -1.56 -1.59
C ILE A 153 18.21 -2.51 -2.71
N ALA A 154 18.65 -3.76 -2.65
CA ALA A 154 18.28 -4.83 -3.58
C ALA A 154 17.43 -5.87 -2.84
N ALA A 155 16.35 -6.31 -3.45
CA ALA A 155 15.47 -7.34 -2.93
C ALA A 155 15.17 -8.41 -3.96
N SER A 156 15.09 -9.68 -3.54
CA SER A 156 14.75 -10.80 -4.43
C SER A 156 14.16 -11.96 -3.63
N ASP A 157 13.23 -12.70 -4.24
CA ASP A 157 12.73 -13.99 -3.77
C ASP A 157 13.24 -15.17 -4.63
N GLY A 158 14.14 -14.89 -5.57
CA GLY A 158 14.69 -15.87 -6.52
C GLY A 158 13.94 -15.91 -7.85
N GLU A 159 12.69 -15.51 -7.92
CA GLU A 159 11.88 -15.37 -9.15
C GLU A 159 11.77 -13.89 -9.57
N TYR A 160 11.44 -13.03 -8.62
CA TYR A 160 11.31 -11.58 -8.82
C TYR A 160 12.45 -10.85 -8.10
N SER A 161 12.91 -9.76 -8.70
CA SER A 161 13.93 -8.92 -8.10
C SER A 161 13.67 -7.45 -8.40
N ALA A 162 14.10 -6.59 -7.49
CA ALA A 162 14.02 -5.14 -7.62
C ALA A 162 15.20 -4.47 -6.92
N GLU A 163 15.55 -3.29 -7.39
CA GLU A 163 16.59 -2.45 -6.79
C GLU A 163 16.08 -1.01 -6.71
N LEU A 164 16.40 -0.36 -5.60
CA LEU A 164 16.07 1.04 -5.32
C LEU A 164 17.32 1.77 -4.86
N THR A 165 17.56 2.95 -5.40
CA THR A 165 18.62 3.85 -4.94
C THR A 165 18.01 5.06 -4.21
N VAL A 166 18.49 5.31 -2.99
CA VAL A 166 18.17 6.48 -2.17
C VAL A 166 19.40 7.38 -2.16
N SER A 167 19.25 8.63 -2.63
CA SER A 167 20.35 9.59 -2.67
C SER A 167 20.62 10.22 -1.30
N ALA A 168 21.87 10.59 -1.05
CA ALA A 168 22.19 11.42 0.11
C ALA A 168 21.59 12.83 -0.08
N GLN A 169 21.00 13.34 1.00
CA GLN A 169 20.55 14.72 1.08
C GLN A 169 21.65 15.56 1.72
N ALA A 170 21.98 16.65 1.06
CA ALA A 170 23.00 17.61 1.55
C ALA A 170 22.53 18.35 2.81
#